data_ece7e5e65fd610a6f870f1eab6b6ef1b
#
_entry.id   ece7e5e65fd610a6f870f1eab6b6ef1b
#
_cell.length_a   1.000
_cell.length_b   1.000
_cell.length_c   1.000
_cell.angle_alpha   90.00
_cell.angle_beta   90.00
_cell.angle_gamma   90.00
#
_symmetry.space_group_name_H-M   'P 1'
#
loop_
_entity.id
_entity.type
_entity.pdbx_description
1 polymer ?
#
loop_
_entity_poly.entity_id
_entity_poly.type
_entity_poly.pdbx_seq_one_letter_code
_entity_poly.pdbx_strand_id
1 'polypeptide(L)'
;MGNALLTLDPPQELCRHTEKEIYLVYLWQPDETTMKYDTSELCDIYHEEVNVVEPLFSNFGGRTSFGGQITTVKCFEDNGLLYDLLEEDGSGKVLLVDGGGSVRRGLVDAQLAQLAVSNHWEGIILYGSVRQVDELAELDIGIQAIAAIPAGASGDGIGESDIRVNFGGVTFFSGDYVYADNTGIILSDTALTEDE
;
A
#
# COMPACT_ATOMS: atom_id res chain seq x y z
N MET A 1 -39.42 -1.74 50.63
CA MET A 1 -38.03 -1.58 50.18
C MET A 1 -38.10 -1.23 48.69
N GLY A 2 -38.10 0.05 48.38
CA GLY A 2 -38.28 0.56 47.00
C GLY A 2 -36.96 0.99 46.42
N ASN A 3 -36.65 0.47 45.24
CA ASN A 3 -35.56 0.95 44.42
C ASN A 3 -36.04 2.15 43.58
N ALA A 4 -35.50 3.31 43.88
CA ALA A 4 -35.69 4.51 43.06
C ALA A 4 -34.76 4.47 41.89
N LEU A 5 -35.30 4.33 40.68
CA LEU A 5 -34.61 4.58 39.41
C LEU A 5 -34.50 6.11 39.25
N LEU A 6 -33.30 6.62 39.29
CA LEU A 6 -32.98 7.99 38.89
C LEU A 6 -33.02 8.05 37.34
N THR A 7 -34.08 8.65 36.82
CA THR A 7 -34.15 9.10 35.43
C THR A 7 -33.36 10.40 35.30
N LEU A 8 -32.25 10.37 34.59
CA LEU A 8 -31.55 11.56 34.14
C LEU A 8 -32.26 12.10 32.91
N ASP A 9 -32.89 13.26 33.02
CA ASP A 9 -33.42 13.99 31.87
C ASP A 9 -32.27 14.47 30.97
N PRO A 10 -32.38 14.37 29.66
CA PRO A 10 -31.37 14.92 28.74
C PRO A 10 -31.46 16.46 28.73
N PRO A 11 -30.30 17.15 28.49
CA PRO A 11 -30.30 18.62 28.45
C PRO A 11 -31.12 19.14 27.27
N GLN A 12 -31.96 20.14 27.53
CA GLN A 12 -32.97 20.72 26.64
C GLN A 12 -32.44 21.63 25.50
N GLU A 13 -31.21 21.53 25.04
CA GLU A 13 -30.65 22.44 24.02
C GLU A 13 -30.12 21.78 22.74
N LEU A 14 -30.62 20.61 22.32
CA LEU A 14 -30.21 19.98 21.04
C LEU A 14 -31.39 19.59 20.15
N CYS A 15 -32.40 20.44 20.07
CA CYS A 15 -33.54 20.26 19.17
C CYS A 15 -33.48 21.16 17.96
N ARG A 16 -32.57 20.86 16.96
CA ARG A 16 -32.67 21.37 15.56
C ARG A 16 -31.94 20.55 14.50
N HIS A 17 -31.48 19.35 14.82
CA HIS A 17 -31.06 18.44 13.75
C HIS A 17 -32.03 17.26 13.67
N THR A 18 -32.43 16.91 12.44
CA THR A 18 -33.36 15.79 12.24
C THR A 18 -32.67 14.50 12.64
N GLU A 19 -33.42 13.53 13.20
CA GLU A 19 -32.88 12.21 13.63
C GLU A 19 -32.03 11.52 12.53
N LYS A 20 -32.28 11.84 11.27
CA LYS A 20 -31.49 11.34 10.12
C LYS A 20 -30.06 11.90 10.06
N GLU A 21 -29.84 13.16 10.42
CA GLU A 21 -28.50 13.78 10.40
C GLU A 21 -27.66 13.27 11.57
N ILE A 22 -28.27 13.04 12.73
CA ILE A 22 -27.59 12.44 13.88
C ILE A 22 -27.19 10.99 13.59
N TYR A 23 -28.04 10.20 12.92
CA TYR A 23 -27.72 8.83 12.54
C TYR A 23 -26.58 8.75 11.50
N LEU A 24 -26.51 9.69 10.55
CA LEU A 24 -25.41 9.78 9.57
C LEU A 24 -24.09 10.16 10.24
N VAL A 25 -24.08 11.04 11.22
CA VAL A 25 -22.88 11.42 11.98
C VAL A 25 -22.38 10.27 12.86
N TYR A 26 -23.27 9.44 13.41
CA TYR A 26 -22.86 8.26 14.20
C TYR A 26 -22.43 7.05 13.35
N LEU A 27 -22.83 6.98 12.08
CA LEU A 27 -22.43 5.91 11.17
C LEU A 27 -21.16 6.23 10.37
N TRP A 28 -20.78 7.51 10.31
CA TRP A 28 -19.52 7.92 9.71
C TRP A 28 -18.50 8.21 10.82
N GLN A 29 -18.02 7.16 11.48
CA GLN A 29 -16.69 7.19 12.09
C GLN A 29 -15.75 6.77 10.95
N PRO A 30 -14.86 7.65 10.45
CA PRO A 30 -13.74 7.16 9.65
C PRO A 30 -13.00 6.20 10.58
N ASP A 31 -12.92 4.95 10.15
CA ASP A 31 -11.99 4.00 10.71
C ASP A 31 -10.62 4.70 10.71
N GLU A 32 -9.88 4.68 11.82
CA GLU A 32 -8.56 5.31 11.93
C GLU A 32 -7.48 4.59 11.08
N THR A 33 -7.86 3.79 10.11
CA THR A 33 -7.06 3.47 8.92
C THR A 33 -7.07 4.69 7.99
N THR A 34 -6.61 5.82 8.51
CA THR A 34 -6.39 7.04 7.75
C THR A 34 -5.49 6.68 6.57
N MET A 35 -5.97 6.95 5.36
CA MET A 35 -5.10 6.91 4.17
C MET A 35 -3.89 7.77 4.50
N LYS A 36 -2.73 7.14 4.52
CA LYS A 36 -1.47 7.84 4.83
C LYS A 36 -1.13 8.89 3.78
N TYR A 37 -1.56 8.63 2.53
CA TYR A 37 -1.37 9.52 1.37
C TYR A 37 -2.61 9.50 0.50
N ASP A 38 -2.99 10.65 -0.05
CA ASP A 38 -3.93 10.80 -1.17
C ASP A 38 -3.13 11.13 -2.43
N THR A 39 -3.00 10.17 -3.35
CA THR A 39 -2.19 10.38 -4.57
C THR A 39 -2.76 11.43 -5.49
N SER A 40 -4.08 11.69 -5.45
CA SER A 40 -4.72 12.74 -6.25
C SER A 40 -4.37 14.13 -5.71
N GLU A 41 -4.42 14.30 -4.38
CA GLU A 41 -4.02 15.55 -3.72
C GLU A 41 -2.54 15.84 -3.92
N LEU A 42 -1.68 14.82 -3.78
CA LEU A 42 -0.25 14.97 -4.05
C LEU A 42 0.04 15.36 -5.51
N CYS A 43 -0.70 14.82 -6.49
CA CYS A 43 -0.60 15.23 -7.88
C CYS A 43 -1.02 16.68 -8.10
N ASP A 44 -2.04 17.16 -7.39
CA ASP A 44 -2.51 18.55 -7.53
C ASP A 44 -1.50 19.53 -6.93
N ILE A 45 -0.86 19.19 -5.80
CA ILE A 45 0.14 20.03 -5.12
C ILE A 45 1.48 20.01 -5.86
N TYR A 46 1.97 18.81 -6.24
CA TYR A 46 3.32 18.59 -6.76
C TYR A 46 3.36 18.24 -8.26
N HIS A 47 2.44 18.75 -9.06
CA HIS A 47 2.22 18.36 -10.45
C HIS A 47 3.45 18.44 -11.38
N GLU A 48 4.44 19.29 -11.07
CA GLU A 48 5.70 19.42 -11.82
C GLU A 48 6.83 18.51 -11.28
N GLU A 49 6.66 17.94 -10.07
CA GLU A 49 7.68 17.18 -9.34
C GLU A 49 7.39 15.68 -9.29
N VAL A 50 6.20 15.27 -9.71
CA VAL A 50 5.77 13.87 -9.67
C VAL A 50 5.57 13.29 -11.07
N ASN A 51 5.87 11.99 -11.19
CA ASN A 51 5.57 11.20 -12.38
C ASN A 51 4.49 10.17 -12.04
N VAL A 52 3.39 10.19 -12.78
CA VAL A 52 2.28 9.23 -12.57
C VAL A 52 2.60 7.95 -13.31
N VAL A 53 2.56 6.83 -12.59
CA VAL A 53 2.72 5.49 -13.18
C VAL A 53 1.46 5.10 -13.93
N GLU A 54 1.58 4.50 -15.12
CA GLU A 54 0.43 4.02 -15.90
C GLU A 54 -0.48 3.11 -15.05
N PRO A 55 -1.82 3.17 -15.20
CA PRO A 55 -2.80 2.50 -14.34
C PRO A 55 -2.87 0.99 -14.62
N LEU A 56 -1.77 0.29 -14.39
CA LEU A 56 -1.61 -1.15 -14.60
C LEU A 56 -1.82 -1.97 -13.33
N PHE A 57 -1.84 -1.30 -12.16
CA PHE A 57 -1.74 -1.93 -10.85
C PHE A 57 -3.08 -1.97 -10.13
N SER A 58 -3.23 -2.97 -9.26
CA SER A 58 -4.33 -3.09 -8.30
C SER A 58 -3.77 -3.41 -6.94
N ASN A 59 -4.45 -2.95 -5.87
CA ASN A 59 -4.08 -3.28 -4.51
C ASN A 59 -4.50 -4.70 -4.13
N PHE A 60 -3.57 -5.45 -3.54
CA PHE A 60 -3.79 -6.80 -3.00
C PHE A 60 -3.44 -6.90 -1.50
N GLY A 61 -2.83 -5.87 -0.92
CA GLY A 61 -2.51 -5.81 0.51
C GLY A 61 -3.65 -5.25 1.35
N GLY A 62 -3.59 -5.45 2.65
CA GLY A 62 -4.57 -4.90 3.59
C GLY A 62 -4.46 -3.38 3.77
N ARG A 63 -3.27 -2.81 3.53
CA ARG A 63 -3.05 -1.37 3.60
C ARG A 63 -3.39 -0.72 2.25
N THR A 64 -4.33 0.22 2.25
CA THR A 64 -4.84 0.87 1.03
C THR A 64 -4.04 2.08 0.57
N SER A 65 -3.20 2.63 1.44
CA SER A 65 -2.33 3.77 1.15
C SER A 65 -0.98 3.57 1.81
N PHE A 66 0.10 3.76 1.08
CA PHE A 66 1.46 3.62 1.56
C PHE A 66 2.44 4.40 0.69
N GLY A 67 3.62 4.66 1.22
CA GLY A 67 4.69 5.33 0.49
C GLY A 67 6.00 5.25 1.25
N GLY A 68 7.09 5.58 0.58
CA GLY A 68 8.41 5.56 1.15
C GLY A 68 9.52 5.57 0.10
N GLN A 69 10.75 5.53 0.57
CA GLN A 69 11.91 5.43 -0.30
C GLN A 69 11.99 4.05 -0.96
N ILE A 70 12.22 4.01 -2.27
CA ILE A 70 12.24 2.73 -2.99
C ILE A 70 13.62 2.05 -2.94
N THR A 71 13.56 0.73 -2.76
CA THR A 71 14.64 -0.20 -3.10
C THR A 71 14.21 -0.96 -4.33
N THR A 72 14.98 -0.89 -5.41
CA THR A 72 14.64 -1.53 -6.68
C THR A 72 15.23 -2.92 -6.78
N VAL A 73 14.48 -3.84 -7.38
CA VAL A 73 14.94 -5.19 -7.71
C VAL A 73 14.35 -5.64 -9.04
N LYS A 74 15.14 -6.38 -9.80
CA LYS A 74 14.70 -7.03 -11.03
C LYS A 74 14.91 -8.53 -10.93
N CYS A 75 13.84 -9.30 -11.16
CA CYS A 75 13.85 -10.75 -11.20
C CYS A 75 12.83 -11.23 -12.23
N PHE A 76 12.91 -12.50 -12.62
CA PHE A 76 11.95 -13.05 -13.57
C PHE A 76 11.52 -14.45 -13.16
N GLU A 77 10.27 -14.55 -12.69
CA GLU A 77 9.64 -15.81 -12.24
C GLU A 77 10.41 -16.52 -11.10
N ASP A 78 11.28 -15.78 -10.40
CA ASP A 78 12.09 -16.20 -9.26
C ASP A 78 11.98 -15.17 -8.13
N ASN A 79 11.75 -15.63 -6.91
CA ASN A 79 11.57 -14.75 -5.75
C ASN A 79 12.61 -14.95 -4.63
N GLY A 80 13.66 -15.73 -4.87
CA GLY A 80 14.68 -15.97 -3.86
C GLY A 80 15.35 -14.69 -3.38
N LEU A 81 15.74 -13.79 -4.30
CA LEU A 81 16.34 -12.50 -3.96
C LEU A 81 15.37 -11.58 -3.17
N LEU A 82 14.05 -11.71 -3.39
CA LEU A 82 13.06 -10.92 -2.65
C LEU A 82 13.03 -11.30 -1.16
N TYR A 83 13.23 -12.59 -0.84
CA TYR A 83 13.36 -13.06 0.54
C TYR A 83 14.57 -12.42 1.22
N ASP A 84 15.74 -12.45 0.55
CA ASP A 84 16.98 -11.88 1.11
C ASP A 84 16.83 -10.38 1.40
N LEU A 85 16.22 -9.61 0.49
CA LEU A 85 15.99 -8.17 0.65
C LEU A 85 14.96 -7.86 1.75
N LEU A 86 13.87 -8.64 1.83
CA LEU A 86 12.82 -8.40 2.81
C LEU A 86 13.19 -8.87 4.23
N GLU A 87 14.30 -9.60 4.41
CA GLU A 87 14.89 -9.86 5.73
C GLU A 87 15.58 -8.62 6.33
N GLU A 88 15.91 -7.61 5.51
CA GLU A 88 16.49 -6.37 5.97
C GLU A 88 15.41 -5.44 6.59
N ASP A 89 15.85 -4.44 7.38
CA ASP A 89 14.95 -3.40 7.92
C ASP A 89 14.40 -2.53 6.79
N GLY A 90 13.09 -2.56 6.65
CA GLY A 90 12.31 -1.84 5.65
C GLY A 90 11.61 -0.57 6.15
N SER A 91 11.95 -0.08 7.36
CA SER A 91 11.32 1.11 7.94
C SER A 91 11.39 2.31 6.99
N GLY A 92 10.23 2.83 6.58
CA GLY A 92 10.11 3.93 5.63
C GLY A 92 10.45 3.56 4.18
N LYS A 93 10.55 2.26 3.84
CA LYS A 93 10.92 1.80 2.50
C LYS A 93 9.80 1.02 1.82
N VAL A 94 9.81 1.09 0.49
CA VAL A 94 8.96 0.31 -0.41
C VAL A 94 9.86 -0.54 -1.33
N LEU A 95 9.60 -1.85 -1.41
CA LEU A 95 10.27 -2.72 -2.36
C LEU A 95 9.59 -2.60 -3.73
N LEU A 96 10.34 -2.14 -4.74
CA LEU A 96 9.86 -1.97 -6.10
C LEU A 96 10.46 -3.05 -7.00
N VAL A 97 9.59 -3.95 -7.48
CA VAL A 97 9.98 -5.19 -8.18
C VAL A 97 9.63 -5.12 -9.65
N ASP A 98 10.64 -5.14 -10.52
CA ASP A 98 10.48 -5.41 -11.95
C ASP A 98 10.48 -6.94 -12.19
N GLY A 99 9.29 -7.53 -12.21
CA GLY A 99 9.07 -8.95 -12.53
C GLY A 99 8.91 -9.22 -14.03
N GLY A 100 9.28 -8.25 -14.90
CA GLY A 100 9.16 -8.36 -16.35
C GLY A 100 7.72 -8.41 -16.85
N GLY A 101 6.75 -8.02 -16.05
CA GLY A 101 5.31 -8.08 -16.38
C GLY A 101 4.78 -9.51 -16.50
N SER A 102 5.49 -10.52 -15.97
CA SER A 102 5.02 -11.89 -16.04
C SER A 102 3.77 -12.12 -15.21
N VAL A 103 2.76 -12.70 -15.84
CA VAL A 103 1.52 -13.15 -15.19
C VAL A 103 1.45 -14.68 -15.08
N ARG A 104 2.58 -15.38 -15.20
CA ARG A 104 2.64 -16.85 -15.16
C ARG A 104 3.05 -17.40 -13.80
N ARG A 105 3.72 -16.60 -12.99
CA ARG A 105 4.22 -16.99 -11.66
C ARG A 105 3.98 -15.87 -10.65
N GLY A 106 3.38 -16.21 -9.51
CA GLY A 106 3.23 -15.30 -8.37
C GLY A 106 4.55 -15.14 -7.66
N LEU A 107 5.15 -13.95 -7.76
CA LEU A 107 6.42 -13.59 -7.13
C LEU A 107 6.24 -13.29 -5.64
N VAL A 108 5.12 -12.65 -5.27
CA VAL A 108 4.78 -12.35 -3.87
C VAL A 108 3.65 -13.26 -3.42
N ASP A 109 3.87 -13.94 -2.32
CA ASP A 109 2.88 -14.75 -1.61
C ASP A 109 2.72 -14.29 -0.16
N ALA A 110 1.81 -14.93 0.59
CA ALA A 110 1.52 -14.55 1.96
C ALA A 110 2.74 -14.68 2.90
N GLN A 111 3.62 -15.68 2.66
CA GLN A 111 4.81 -15.85 3.49
C GLN A 111 5.80 -14.71 3.29
N LEU A 112 6.06 -14.32 2.04
CA LEU A 112 6.96 -13.22 1.69
C LEU A 112 6.40 -11.88 2.17
N ALA A 113 5.09 -11.65 2.01
CA ALA A 113 4.44 -10.45 2.53
C ALA A 113 4.47 -10.37 4.06
N GLN A 114 4.29 -11.50 4.78
CA GLN A 114 4.42 -11.56 6.23
C GLN A 114 5.86 -11.25 6.69
N LEU A 115 6.88 -11.68 5.94
CA LEU A 115 8.28 -11.34 6.19
C LEU A 115 8.49 -9.83 6.08
N ALA A 116 7.95 -9.20 5.02
CA ALA A 116 8.00 -7.75 4.84
C ALA A 116 7.34 -6.99 6.00
N VAL A 117 6.15 -7.42 6.45
CA VAL A 117 5.47 -6.86 7.64
C VAL A 117 6.36 -6.97 8.88
N SER A 118 6.97 -8.13 9.11
CA SER A 118 7.81 -8.40 10.29
C SER A 118 9.07 -7.54 10.35
N ASN A 119 9.56 -7.09 9.19
CA ASN A 119 10.74 -6.24 9.03
C ASN A 119 10.39 -4.78 8.68
N HIS A 120 9.15 -4.36 8.96
CA HIS A 120 8.67 -2.97 8.90
C HIS A 120 8.67 -2.31 7.51
N TRP A 121 8.58 -3.11 6.44
CA TRP A 121 8.40 -2.56 5.10
C TRP A 121 7.03 -1.88 4.95
N GLU A 122 7.00 -0.71 4.30
CA GLU A 122 5.76 0.04 4.08
C GLU A 122 4.89 -0.60 2.99
N GLY A 123 5.53 -1.18 1.97
CA GLY A 123 4.82 -1.82 0.88
C GLY A 123 5.71 -2.48 -0.15
N ILE A 124 5.04 -3.14 -1.11
CA ILE A 124 5.65 -3.79 -2.27
C ILE A 124 4.91 -3.32 -3.53
N ILE A 125 5.63 -2.83 -4.52
CA ILE A 125 5.10 -2.53 -5.85
C ILE A 125 5.72 -3.54 -6.83
N LEU A 126 4.89 -4.35 -7.46
CA LEU A 126 5.33 -5.49 -8.27
C LEU A 126 4.82 -5.39 -9.71
N TYR A 127 5.71 -5.13 -10.66
CA TYR A 127 5.42 -5.32 -12.08
C TYR A 127 5.46 -6.82 -12.43
N GLY A 128 4.46 -7.53 -11.95
CA GLY A 128 4.32 -8.99 -12.00
C GLY A 128 3.06 -9.44 -11.26
N SER A 129 2.99 -10.72 -10.89
CA SER A 129 1.82 -11.32 -10.24
C SER A 129 2.07 -11.70 -8.80
N VAL A 130 1.00 -11.61 -8.01
CA VAL A 130 0.92 -12.15 -6.65
C VAL A 130 0.16 -13.48 -6.62
N ARG A 131 0.14 -14.15 -5.46
CA ARG A 131 -0.72 -15.31 -5.15
C ARG A 131 -1.25 -15.22 -3.73
N GLN A 132 -2.22 -16.07 -3.38
CA GLN A 132 -2.83 -16.12 -2.04
C GLN A 132 -3.43 -14.77 -1.63
N VAL A 133 -4.23 -14.18 -2.53
CA VAL A 133 -4.73 -12.80 -2.40
C VAL A 133 -5.62 -12.59 -1.18
N ASP A 134 -6.33 -13.62 -0.72
CA ASP A 134 -7.18 -13.52 0.47
C ASP A 134 -6.32 -13.35 1.73
N GLU A 135 -5.19 -14.07 1.82
CA GLU A 135 -4.24 -13.93 2.92
C GLU A 135 -3.46 -12.61 2.84
N LEU A 136 -3.10 -12.14 1.63
CA LEU A 136 -2.43 -10.85 1.45
C LEU A 136 -3.30 -9.68 1.92
N ALA A 137 -4.61 -9.74 1.69
CA ALA A 137 -5.55 -8.69 2.09
C ALA A 137 -5.71 -8.55 3.62
N GLU A 138 -5.32 -9.57 4.40
CA GLU A 138 -5.36 -9.55 5.86
C GLU A 138 -4.08 -8.97 6.49
N LEU A 139 -3.02 -8.73 5.69
CA LEU A 139 -1.73 -8.25 6.18
C LEU A 139 -1.66 -6.72 6.15
N ASP A 140 -1.13 -6.12 7.22
CA ASP A 140 -0.92 -4.67 7.30
C ASP A 140 0.30 -4.22 6.51
N ILE A 141 0.19 -4.30 5.18
CA ILE A 141 1.19 -3.87 4.21
C ILE A 141 0.51 -3.44 2.91
N GLY A 142 1.04 -2.45 2.21
CA GLY A 142 0.60 -2.10 0.86
C GLY A 142 1.18 -3.06 -0.17
N ILE A 143 0.35 -3.61 -1.08
CA ILE A 143 0.84 -4.46 -2.18
C ILE A 143 0.13 -4.06 -3.46
N GLN A 144 0.86 -3.44 -4.36
CA GLN A 144 0.38 -3.10 -5.70
C GLN A 144 0.98 -4.07 -6.73
N ALA A 145 0.15 -4.75 -7.52
CA ALA A 145 0.59 -5.69 -8.54
C ALA A 145 -0.32 -5.65 -9.78
N ILE A 146 0.15 -6.23 -10.90
CA ILE A 146 -0.62 -6.21 -12.15
C ILE A 146 -1.62 -7.36 -12.26
N ALA A 147 -1.41 -8.49 -11.54
CA ALA A 147 -2.31 -9.66 -11.60
C ALA A 147 -2.14 -10.58 -10.40
N ALA A 148 -3.05 -11.56 -10.29
CA ALA A 148 -2.95 -12.69 -9.37
C ALA A 148 -2.95 -14.01 -10.16
N ILE A 149 -2.14 -14.99 -9.70
CA ILE A 149 -2.01 -16.33 -10.31
C ILE A 149 -1.72 -17.37 -9.21
N PRO A 150 -2.29 -18.58 -9.26
CA PRO A 150 -2.05 -19.57 -8.21
C PRO A 150 -0.66 -20.25 -8.28
N ALA A 151 0.02 -20.20 -9.44
CA ALA A 151 1.33 -20.82 -9.62
C ALA A 151 2.44 -20.00 -8.96
N GLY A 152 3.24 -20.62 -8.08
CA GLY A 152 4.36 -19.95 -7.41
C GLY A 152 5.60 -19.79 -8.29
N ALA A 153 6.48 -18.88 -7.90
CA ALA A 153 7.80 -18.66 -8.51
C ALA A 153 8.84 -19.70 -8.09
N SER A 154 10.00 -19.75 -8.76
CA SER A 154 11.19 -20.44 -8.23
C SER A 154 11.84 -19.58 -7.12
N GLY A 155 12.74 -20.21 -6.36
CA GLY A 155 13.45 -19.57 -5.25
C GLY A 155 14.97 -19.74 -5.38
N ASP A 156 15.49 -19.62 -6.61
CA ASP A 156 16.92 -19.83 -6.89
C ASP A 156 17.79 -18.60 -6.59
N GLY A 157 17.16 -17.45 -6.27
CA GLY A 157 17.83 -16.19 -5.95
C GLY A 157 18.37 -15.47 -7.18
N ILE A 158 17.75 -15.69 -8.35
CA ILE A 158 18.18 -15.08 -9.60
C ILE A 158 17.55 -13.69 -9.76
N GLY A 159 18.38 -12.65 -9.75
CA GLY A 159 17.96 -11.27 -9.89
C GLY A 159 19.10 -10.29 -9.67
N GLU A 160 18.76 -9.00 -9.73
CA GLU A 160 19.67 -7.89 -9.45
C GLU A 160 18.93 -6.82 -8.63
N SER A 161 19.55 -6.30 -7.58
CA SER A 161 19.03 -5.21 -6.75
C SER A 161 19.79 -3.90 -6.98
N ASP A 162 19.21 -2.79 -6.53
CA ASP A 162 19.77 -1.44 -6.64
C ASP A 162 20.09 -1.02 -8.07
N ILE A 163 19.30 -1.47 -9.03
CA ILE A 163 19.43 -1.15 -10.43
C ILE A 163 18.29 -0.27 -10.92
N ARG A 164 18.53 0.48 -11.98
CA ARG A 164 17.48 1.22 -12.67
C ARG A 164 16.49 0.23 -13.31
N VAL A 165 15.20 0.42 -13.04
CA VAL A 165 14.12 -0.35 -13.66
C VAL A 165 13.14 0.57 -14.41
N ASN A 166 12.42 0.04 -15.39
CA ASN A 166 11.50 0.82 -16.21
C ASN A 166 10.24 0.01 -16.51
N PHE A 167 9.09 0.52 -16.05
CA PHE A 167 7.77 -0.02 -16.37
C PHE A 167 6.70 1.06 -16.09
N GLY A 168 5.48 0.84 -16.59
CA GLY A 168 4.37 1.77 -16.36
C GLY A 168 4.64 3.20 -16.86
N GLY A 169 5.43 3.34 -17.94
CA GLY A 169 5.79 4.63 -18.51
C GLY A 169 6.84 5.44 -17.73
N VAL A 170 7.34 4.92 -16.60
CA VAL A 170 8.23 5.63 -15.67
C VAL A 170 9.53 4.86 -15.46
N THR A 171 10.62 5.59 -15.21
CA THR A 171 11.93 5.03 -14.83
C THR A 171 12.15 5.28 -13.34
N PHE A 172 12.47 4.21 -12.60
CA PHE A 172 12.69 4.22 -11.17
C PHE A 172 14.17 4.01 -10.85
N PHE A 173 14.66 4.75 -9.87
CA PHE A 173 15.99 4.57 -9.30
C PHE A 173 15.87 4.23 -7.81
N SER A 174 16.73 3.35 -7.30
CA SER A 174 16.83 3.16 -5.84
C SER A 174 17.14 4.50 -5.17
N GLY A 175 16.37 4.80 -4.12
CA GLY A 175 16.50 6.07 -3.40
C GLY A 175 15.47 7.12 -3.76
N ASP A 176 14.75 7.00 -4.90
CA ASP A 176 13.55 7.79 -5.19
C ASP A 176 12.42 7.46 -4.20
N TYR A 177 11.33 8.18 -4.26
CA TYR A 177 10.15 8.00 -3.39
C TYR A 177 8.91 7.65 -4.21
N VAL A 178 8.13 6.71 -3.69
CA VAL A 178 6.82 6.38 -4.24
C VAL A 178 5.73 6.60 -3.21
N TYR A 179 4.55 6.98 -3.71
CA TYR A 179 3.32 7.05 -2.94
C TYR A 179 2.25 6.33 -3.73
N ALA A 180 1.48 5.49 -3.06
CA ALA A 180 0.48 4.64 -3.69
C ALA A 180 -0.78 4.58 -2.84
N ASP A 181 -1.92 4.58 -3.51
CA ASP A 181 -3.24 4.32 -2.93
C ASP A 181 -4.11 3.50 -3.91
N ASN A 182 -5.41 3.42 -3.67
CA ASN A 182 -6.32 2.73 -4.57
C ASN A 182 -6.55 3.48 -5.91
N THR A 183 -6.12 4.74 -6.01
CA THR A 183 -6.25 5.56 -7.22
C THR A 183 -5.10 5.32 -8.17
N GLY A 184 -3.87 5.17 -7.63
CA GLY A 184 -2.69 4.96 -8.46
C GLY A 184 -1.37 4.98 -7.70
N ILE A 185 -0.31 5.15 -8.47
CA ILE A 185 1.07 5.20 -7.98
C ILE A 185 1.73 6.45 -8.59
N ILE A 186 2.42 7.23 -7.76
CA ILE A 186 3.24 8.35 -8.18
C ILE A 186 4.67 8.19 -7.72
N LEU A 187 5.60 8.71 -8.50
CA LEU A 187 7.04 8.72 -8.25
C LEU A 187 7.53 10.15 -8.10
N SER A 188 8.39 10.38 -7.12
CA SER A 188 9.16 11.62 -6.95
C SER A 188 10.64 11.30 -6.71
N ASP A 189 11.55 12.17 -7.12
CA ASP A 189 12.99 12.07 -6.82
C ASP A 189 13.32 12.57 -5.40
N THR A 190 12.39 13.25 -4.76
CA THR A 190 12.51 13.76 -3.39
C THR A 190 11.32 13.34 -2.52
N ALA A 191 11.51 13.31 -1.21
CA ALA A 191 10.41 13.08 -0.29
C ALA A 191 9.40 14.25 -0.38
N LEU A 192 8.13 13.92 -0.64
CA LEU A 192 7.05 14.89 -0.58
C LEU A 192 6.63 15.05 0.89
N THR A 193 6.51 16.28 1.34
CA THR A 193 6.00 16.60 2.67
C THR A 193 4.56 17.05 2.53
N GLU A 194 3.65 16.44 3.28
CA GLU A 194 2.34 17.04 3.47
C GLU A 194 2.58 18.34 4.25
N ASP A 195 2.42 19.50 3.58
CA ASP A 195 2.45 20.79 4.26
C ASP A 195 1.23 20.87 5.19
N GLU A 196 1.50 21.07 6.49
CA GLU A 196 0.49 21.30 7.54
C GLU A 196 -0.37 22.54 7.29
#